data_6221a9a86e7e322e00ff6f9d04004583
#
_entry.id   6221a9a86e7e322e00ff6f9d04004583
#
_cell.length_a   1.000
_cell.length_b   1.000
_cell.length_c   1.000
_cell.angle_alpha   90.00
_cell.angle_beta   90.00
_cell.angle_gamma   90.00
#
_symmetry.space_group_name_H-M   'P 1'
#
loop_
_entity.id
_entity.type
_entity.pdbx_description
1 polymer ?
#
loop_
_entity_poly.entity_id
_entity_poly.type
_entity_poly.pdbx_seq_one_letter_code
_entity_poly.pdbx_strand_id
1 'polypeptide(L)'
;MTSERVKNVVLVHGGFVDGSGWREVYRLLTDDGFRVSVVQNPTLSLAGDVAATERALDALDGPAILVGHSYGGVVITEAGNHDRVAGLVYIAAFAPDKGESVTTLIADPEPGAPVPPILPPVDGFLFLDRDRFHASFAADLPVAEAEFMADAQVPWGLDALGGAIGEPAWRHKPSWYLVATDDRMIPPPVQRAMARRAGSTVTGTDAGHAVYVSRPDAVADLVRQAAADAV
;
A
#
# COMPACT_ATOMS: atom_id res chain seq x y z
N MET A 1 27.72 -17.33 9.67
CA MET A 1 27.49 -16.24 8.70
C MET A 1 26.53 -15.30 9.38
N THR A 2 26.93 -14.07 9.67
CA THR A 2 26.00 -13.06 10.17
C THR A 2 25.05 -12.76 9.02
N SER A 3 23.79 -13.13 9.17
CA SER A 3 22.74 -12.74 8.23
C SER A 3 22.78 -11.23 8.04
N GLU A 4 22.96 -10.76 6.82
CA GLU A 4 23.11 -9.34 6.53
C GLU A 4 21.71 -8.70 6.65
N ARG A 5 21.54 -7.81 7.62
CA ARG A 5 20.27 -7.12 7.88
C ARG A 5 19.80 -6.43 6.60
N VAL A 6 18.51 -6.58 6.26
CA VAL A 6 17.91 -5.86 5.12
C VAL A 6 18.03 -4.36 5.34
N LYS A 7 18.61 -3.64 4.39
CA LYS A 7 18.86 -2.19 4.47
C LYS A 7 18.09 -1.38 3.43
N ASN A 8 17.52 -2.03 2.43
CA ASN A 8 16.76 -1.35 1.39
C ASN A 8 15.26 -1.44 1.69
N VAL A 9 14.54 -0.36 1.45
CA VAL A 9 13.08 -0.26 1.54
C VAL A 9 12.55 0.37 0.27
N VAL A 10 11.50 -0.22 -0.31
CA VAL A 10 10.81 0.33 -1.49
C VAL A 10 9.37 0.63 -1.09
N LEU A 11 8.96 1.89 -1.19
CA LEU A 11 7.64 2.39 -0.81
C LEU A 11 6.77 2.57 -2.05
N VAL A 12 5.59 1.94 -2.05
CA VAL A 12 4.65 1.90 -3.18
C VAL A 12 3.31 2.50 -2.75
N HIS A 13 2.90 3.61 -3.37
CA HIS A 13 1.65 4.31 -3.05
C HIS A 13 0.41 3.63 -3.63
N GLY A 14 -0.76 4.02 -3.15
CA GLY A 14 -2.07 3.55 -3.59
C GLY A 14 -2.65 4.30 -4.79
N GLY A 15 -3.92 4.04 -5.11
CA GLY A 15 -4.70 4.82 -6.04
C GLY A 15 -5.06 6.20 -5.48
N PHE A 16 -5.37 7.15 -6.35
CA PHE A 16 -5.75 8.54 -6.05
C PHE A 16 -4.64 9.44 -5.48
N VAL A 17 -3.50 8.90 -5.11
CA VAL A 17 -2.37 9.60 -4.48
C VAL A 17 -1.07 9.29 -5.19
N ASP A 18 -0.03 10.03 -4.85
CA ASP A 18 1.33 9.82 -5.34
C ASP A 18 2.29 9.45 -4.19
N GLY A 19 3.57 9.35 -4.52
CA GLY A 19 4.61 9.01 -3.55
C GLY A 19 4.92 10.10 -2.52
N SER A 20 4.40 11.33 -2.66
CA SER A 20 4.73 12.45 -1.75
C SER A 20 4.23 12.23 -0.32
N GLY A 21 3.13 11.48 -0.16
CA GLY A 21 2.60 11.14 1.17
C GLY A 21 3.55 10.29 2.02
N TRP A 22 4.51 9.61 1.41
CA TRP A 22 5.52 8.83 2.13
C TRP A 22 6.62 9.66 2.81
N ARG A 23 6.62 11.00 2.70
CA ARG A 23 7.70 11.88 3.15
C ARG A 23 8.18 11.61 4.58
N GLU A 24 7.26 11.51 5.55
CA GLU A 24 7.65 11.33 6.95
C GLU A 24 8.13 9.91 7.24
N VAL A 25 7.52 8.90 6.64
CA VAL A 25 8.01 7.51 6.71
C VAL A 25 9.42 7.41 6.11
N TYR A 26 9.64 8.04 4.95
CA TYR A 26 10.96 8.14 4.31
C TYR A 26 11.98 8.75 5.26
N ARG A 27 11.66 9.90 5.89
CA ARG A 27 12.56 10.57 6.82
C ARG A 27 12.93 9.66 8.00
N LEU A 28 11.94 9.05 8.65
CA LEU A 28 12.17 8.16 9.79
C LEU A 28 13.06 6.98 9.42
N LEU A 29 12.82 6.34 8.29
CA LEU A 29 13.62 5.20 7.85
C LEU A 29 15.04 5.59 7.41
N THR A 30 15.21 6.76 6.77
CA THR A 30 16.54 7.25 6.39
C THR A 30 17.36 7.68 7.61
N ASP A 31 16.74 8.27 8.62
CA ASP A 31 17.38 8.59 9.91
C ASP A 31 17.89 7.32 10.62
N ASP A 32 17.25 6.16 10.42
CA ASP A 32 17.69 4.85 10.90
C ASP A 32 18.78 4.18 10.02
N GLY A 33 19.16 4.83 8.93
CA GLY A 33 20.19 4.32 8.01
C GLY A 33 19.67 3.36 6.94
N PHE A 34 18.36 3.26 6.72
CA PHE A 34 17.82 2.56 5.56
C PHE A 34 18.04 3.35 4.27
N ARG A 35 18.24 2.62 3.19
CA ARG A 35 18.19 3.16 1.83
C ARG A 35 16.75 3.04 1.32
N VAL A 36 16.08 4.14 1.17
CA VAL A 36 14.66 4.18 0.82
C VAL A 36 14.46 4.68 -0.60
N SER A 37 13.69 3.93 -1.39
CA SER A 37 13.20 4.33 -2.71
C SER A 37 11.68 4.52 -2.65
N VAL A 38 11.17 5.60 -3.23
CA VAL A 38 9.74 5.88 -3.35
C VAL A 38 9.35 5.72 -4.81
N VAL A 39 8.51 4.72 -5.10
CA VAL A 39 8.02 4.47 -6.46
C VAL A 39 6.92 5.48 -6.80
N GLN A 40 6.99 6.04 -8.00
CA GLN A 40 5.91 6.82 -8.58
C GLN A 40 5.14 5.91 -9.54
N ASN A 41 4.07 5.31 -9.04
CA ASN A 41 3.23 4.44 -9.84
C ASN A 41 2.50 5.25 -10.91
N PRO A 42 2.51 4.85 -12.19
CA PRO A 42 1.68 5.49 -13.21
C PRO A 42 0.18 5.43 -12.94
N THR A 43 -0.27 4.42 -12.17
CA THR A 43 -1.69 4.14 -11.85
C THR A 43 -2.59 3.95 -13.07
N LEU A 44 -2.00 3.62 -14.22
CA LEU A 44 -2.72 3.37 -15.47
C LEU A 44 -3.14 1.91 -15.62
N SER A 45 -2.24 0.98 -15.27
CA SER A 45 -2.47 -0.46 -15.28
C SER A 45 -1.61 -1.16 -14.25
N LEU A 46 -2.07 -2.31 -13.73
CA LEU A 46 -1.27 -3.11 -12.79
C LEU A 46 0.10 -3.47 -13.38
N ALA A 47 0.16 -3.90 -14.64
CA ALA A 47 1.42 -4.27 -15.28
C ALA A 47 2.42 -3.09 -15.36
N GLY A 48 1.93 -1.87 -15.60
CA GLY A 48 2.76 -0.66 -15.62
C GLY A 48 3.30 -0.31 -14.24
N ASP A 49 2.47 -0.46 -13.19
CA ASP A 49 2.83 -0.17 -11.80
C ASP A 49 3.81 -1.22 -11.24
N VAL A 50 3.61 -2.49 -11.58
CA VAL A 50 4.56 -3.58 -11.28
C VAL A 50 5.91 -3.31 -11.95
N ALA A 51 5.93 -3.00 -13.24
CA ALA A 51 7.16 -2.68 -13.96
C ALA A 51 7.88 -1.44 -13.39
N ALA A 52 7.15 -0.43 -12.89
CA ALA A 52 7.75 0.72 -12.21
C ALA A 52 8.42 0.30 -10.89
N THR A 53 7.79 -0.60 -10.14
CA THR A 53 8.30 -1.14 -8.88
C THR A 53 9.52 -2.03 -9.11
N GLU A 54 9.48 -2.91 -10.11
CA GLU A 54 10.61 -3.79 -10.47
C GLU A 54 11.85 -2.98 -10.89
N ARG A 55 11.68 -1.90 -11.66
CA ARG A 55 12.80 -0.99 -11.99
C ARG A 55 13.46 -0.38 -10.75
N ALA A 56 12.67 -0.06 -9.71
CA ALA A 56 13.24 0.41 -8.45
C ALA A 56 13.99 -0.70 -7.71
N LEU A 57 13.47 -1.93 -7.73
CA LEU A 57 14.15 -3.10 -7.17
C LEU A 57 15.45 -3.43 -7.92
N ASP A 58 15.45 -3.38 -9.26
CA ASP A 58 16.63 -3.63 -10.09
C ASP A 58 17.79 -2.66 -9.82
N ALA A 59 17.47 -1.45 -9.39
CA ALA A 59 18.49 -0.44 -9.06
C ALA A 59 19.16 -0.65 -7.69
N LEU A 60 18.68 -1.60 -6.87
CA LEU A 60 19.23 -1.86 -5.54
C LEU A 60 20.48 -2.75 -5.60
N ASP A 61 21.29 -2.67 -4.56
CA ASP A 61 22.51 -3.47 -4.39
C ASP A 61 22.34 -4.68 -3.42
N GLY A 62 21.11 -4.95 -2.96
CA GLY A 62 20.84 -6.04 -2.02
C GLY A 62 19.35 -6.26 -1.77
N PRO A 63 19.00 -7.10 -0.79
CA PRO A 63 17.61 -7.42 -0.47
C PRO A 63 16.85 -6.20 0.05
N ALA A 64 15.52 -6.16 -0.20
CA ALA A 64 14.64 -5.07 0.16
C ALA A 64 13.37 -5.54 0.87
N ILE A 65 12.84 -4.71 1.77
CA ILE A 65 11.45 -4.77 2.20
C ILE A 65 10.61 -3.94 1.22
N LEU A 66 9.59 -4.57 0.66
CA LEU A 66 8.65 -3.94 -0.26
C LEU A 66 7.37 -3.56 0.50
N VAL A 67 7.05 -2.26 0.54
CA VAL A 67 5.96 -1.69 1.34
C VAL A 67 4.88 -1.15 0.42
N GLY A 68 3.63 -1.57 0.59
CA GLY A 68 2.50 -1.10 -0.23
C GLY A 68 1.35 -0.55 0.61
N HIS A 69 0.86 0.64 0.25
CA HIS A 69 -0.33 1.24 0.81
C HIS A 69 -1.52 1.02 -0.13
N SER A 70 -2.68 0.67 0.41
CA SER A 70 -3.94 0.60 -0.36
C SER A 70 -3.81 -0.29 -1.62
N TYR A 71 -4.09 0.23 -2.82
CA TYR A 71 -3.83 -0.43 -4.10
C TYR A 71 -2.35 -0.82 -4.29
N GLY A 72 -1.42 -0.09 -3.69
CA GLY A 72 0.00 -0.48 -3.69
C GLY A 72 0.24 -1.88 -3.11
N GLY A 73 -0.68 -2.38 -2.28
CA GLY A 73 -0.67 -3.77 -1.83
C GLY A 73 -0.87 -4.79 -2.95
N VAL A 74 -1.71 -4.49 -3.96
CA VAL A 74 -1.85 -5.33 -5.16
C VAL A 74 -0.54 -5.34 -5.94
N VAL A 75 0.05 -4.16 -6.12
CA VAL A 75 1.34 -4.01 -6.83
C VAL A 75 2.45 -4.81 -6.15
N ILE A 76 2.59 -4.70 -4.81
CA ILE A 76 3.64 -5.43 -4.10
C ILE A 76 3.37 -6.93 -4.01
N THR A 77 2.10 -7.36 -4.08
CA THR A 77 1.76 -8.79 -4.12
C THR A 77 2.28 -9.45 -5.40
N GLU A 78 2.24 -8.75 -6.52
CA GLU A 78 2.77 -9.23 -7.82
C GLU A 78 4.28 -8.99 -7.92
N ALA A 79 4.76 -7.76 -7.73
CA ALA A 79 6.18 -7.40 -7.81
C ALA A 79 7.04 -8.07 -6.73
N GLY A 80 6.43 -8.54 -5.65
CA GLY A 80 7.10 -9.24 -4.55
C GLY A 80 7.74 -10.57 -4.94
N ASN A 81 7.39 -11.12 -6.12
CA ASN A 81 8.05 -12.29 -6.70
C ASN A 81 9.49 -12.02 -7.17
N HIS A 82 9.90 -10.76 -7.24
CA HIS A 82 11.25 -10.37 -7.61
C HIS A 82 12.28 -10.90 -6.59
N ASP A 83 13.44 -11.38 -7.08
CA ASP A 83 14.47 -12.04 -6.28
C ASP A 83 15.04 -11.17 -5.14
N ARG A 84 15.04 -9.84 -5.30
CA ARG A 84 15.53 -8.90 -4.28
C ARG A 84 14.55 -8.64 -3.15
N VAL A 85 13.31 -9.08 -3.25
CA VAL A 85 12.33 -8.88 -2.18
C VAL A 85 12.54 -9.92 -1.09
N ALA A 86 12.89 -9.44 0.11
CA ALA A 86 13.06 -10.27 1.31
C ALA A 86 11.75 -10.43 2.10
N GLY A 87 10.85 -9.45 2.02
CA GLY A 87 9.57 -9.47 2.71
C GLY A 87 8.63 -8.36 2.27
N LEU A 88 7.35 -8.49 2.62
CA LEU A 88 6.25 -7.61 2.19
C LEU A 88 5.62 -6.94 3.40
N VAL A 89 5.37 -5.63 3.31
CA VAL A 89 4.65 -4.86 4.34
C VAL A 89 3.42 -4.21 3.73
N TYR A 90 2.26 -4.61 4.20
CA TYR A 90 0.96 -4.09 3.78
C TYR A 90 0.49 -3.01 4.76
N ILE A 91 0.20 -1.82 4.27
CA ILE A 91 -0.25 -0.68 5.07
C ILE A 91 -1.68 -0.31 4.65
N ALA A 92 -2.69 -0.67 5.46
CA ALA A 92 -4.11 -0.46 5.14
C ALA A 92 -4.40 -0.83 3.67
N ALA A 93 -3.99 -2.03 3.23
CA ALA A 93 -3.80 -2.34 1.82
C ALA A 93 -4.58 -3.59 1.36
N PHE A 94 -4.81 -3.70 0.07
CA PHE A 94 -5.27 -4.94 -0.54
C PHE A 94 -4.13 -5.99 -0.55
N ALA A 95 -4.47 -7.24 -0.23
CA ALA A 95 -3.55 -8.38 -0.32
C ALA A 95 -4.25 -9.51 -1.11
N PRO A 96 -4.33 -9.39 -2.44
CA PRO A 96 -5.06 -10.32 -3.30
C PRO A 96 -4.45 -11.72 -3.33
N ASP A 97 -5.29 -12.71 -3.63
CA ASP A 97 -4.88 -14.06 -4.01
C ASP A 97 -4.84 -14.18 -5.54
N LYS A 98 -4.34 -15.28 -6.04
CA LYS A 98 -4.21 -15.56 -7.48
C LYS A 98 -5.52 -15.35 -8.24
N GLY A 99 -5.45 -14.54 -9.28
CA GLY A 99 -6.59 -14.17 -10.11
C GLY A 99 -7.50 -13.10 -9.53
N GLU A 100 -7.24 -12.62 -8.31
CA GLU A 100 -7.97 -11.49 -7.73
C GLU A 100 -7.42 -10.14 -8.20
N SER A 101 -8.30 -9.14 -8.20
CA SER A 101 -8.02 -7.73 -8.46
C SER A 101 -8.71 -6.87 -7.38
N VAL A 102 -8.48 -5.55 -7.36
CA VAL A 102 -9.29 -4.69 -6.48
C VAL A 102 -10.77 -4.83 -6.81
N THR A 103 -11.13 -4.85 -8.09
CA THR A 103 -12.53 -5.03 -8.52
C THR A 103 -13.18 -6.26 -7.90
N THR A 104 -12.50 -7.41 -7.90
CA THR A 104 -13.06 -8.65 -7.35
C THR A 104 -13.13 -8.62 -5.82
N LEU A 105 -12.16 -7.98 -5.16
CA LEU A 105 -12.12 -7.87 -3.69
C LEU A 105 -13.19 -6.94 -3.10
N ILE A 106 -13.68 -5.97 -3.89
CA ILE A 106 -14.72 -5.03 -3.46
C ILE A 106 -16.11 -5.36 -4.01
N ALA A 107 -16.26 -6.44 -4.78
CA ALA A 107 -17.50 -6.78 -5.50
C ALA A 107 -18.68 -7.12 -4.57
N ASP A 108 -18.41 -7.68 -3.39
CA ASP A 108 -19.44 -8.11 -2.43
C ASP A 108 -19.15 -7.52 -1.04
N PRO A 109 -19.46 -6.23 -0.83
CA PRO A 109 -19.20 -5.57 0.44
C PRO A 109 -20.15 -6.08 1.53
N GLU A 110 -19.65 -6.19 2.76
CA GLU A 110 -20.50 -6.52 3.91
C GLU A 110 -21.63 -5.48 4.09
N PRO A 111 -22.86 -5.91 4.46
CA PRO A 111 -23.96 -5.00 4.70
C PRO A 111 -23.60 -3.94 5.74
N GLY A 112 -23.78 -2.65 5.38
CA GLY A 112 -23.47 -1.52 6.26
C GLY A 112 -21.99 -1.10 6.27
N ALA A 113 -21.14 -1.73 5.49
CA ALA A 113 -19.75 -1.27 5.32
C ALA A 113 -19.70 0.13 4.71
N PRO A 114 -18.71 0.96 5.10
CA PRO A 114 -18.47 2.24 4.42
C PRO A 114 -18.27 2.04 2.92
N VAL A 115 -18.89 2.92 2.14
CA VAL A 115 -18.72 2.94 0.68
C VAL A 115 -17.79 4.08 0.31
N PRO A 116 -16.61 3.80 -0.27
CA PRO A 116 -15.71 4.84 -0.75
C PRO A 116 -16.41 5.75 -1.75
N PRO A 117 -16.20 7.08 -1.67
CA PRO A 117 -16.87 8.05 -2.52
C PRO A 117 -16.22 8.14 -3.91
N ILE A 118 -16.08 7.00 -4.58
CA ILE A 118 -15.52 6.94 -5.93
C ILE A 118 -16.56 7.48 -6.91
N LEU A 119 -16.16 8.46 -7.72
CA LEU A 119 -17.00 9.03 -8.78
C LEU A 119 -17.10 8.07 -9.97
N PRO A 120 -18.17 8.16 -10.77
CA PRO A 120 -18.25 7.43 -12.03
C PRO A 120 -17.00 7.68 -12.90
N PRO A 121 -16.50 6.68 -13.62
CA PRO A 121 -15.28 6.83 -14.41
C PRO A 121 -15.46 7.83 -15.55
N VAL A 122 -14.42 8.62 -15.79
CA VAL A 122 -14.31 9.53 -16.94
C VAL A 122 -13.07 9.15 -17.73
N ASP A 123 -13.23 8.91 -19.03
CA ASP A 123 -12.15 8.50 -19.95
C ASP A 123 -11.30 7.32 -19.45
N GLY A 124 -11.91 6.39 -18.71
CA GLY A 124 -11.23 5.23 -18.15
C GLY A 124 -10.51 5.47 -16.82
N PHE A 125 -10.71 6.63 -16.18
CA PHE A 125 -10.09 6.99 -14.89
C PHE A 125 -11.13 7.26 -13.81
N LEU A 126 -10.71 6.97 -12.59
CA LEU A 126 -11.46 7.18 -11.35
C LEU A 126 -10.85 8.29 -10.52
N PHE A 127 -11.73 8.99 -9.80
CA PHE A 127 -11.40 9.96 -8.77
C PHE A 127 -12.32 9.76 -7.57
N LEU A 128 -11.88 10.21 -6.40
CA LEU A 128 -12.74 10.38 -5.24
C LEU A 128 -13.45 11.72 -5.32
N ASP A 129 -14.69 11.76 -4.84
CA ASP A 129 -15.43 13.01 -4.58
C ASP A 129 -14.63 13.88 -3.60
N ARG A 130 -14.25 15.09 -4.04
CA ARG A 130 -13.40 16.02 -3.28
C ARG A 130 -14.06 16.46 -1.97
N ASP A 131 -15.37 16.69 -1.97
CA ASP A 131 -16.10 17.14 -0.78
C ASP A 131 -16.19 16.04 0.28
N ARG A 132 -16.04 14.79 -0.12
CA ARG A 132 -16.07 13.60 0.76
C ARG A 132 -14.71 12.99 1.03
N PHE A 133 -13.64 13.48 0.38
CA PHE A 133 -12.29 12.95 0.49
C PHE A 133 -11.79 12.95 1.93
N HIS A 134 -11.88 14.10 2.63
CA HIS A 134 -11.45 14.21 4.02
C HIS A 134 -12.13 13.15 4.89
N ALA A 135 -13.46 13.08 4.85
CA ALA A 135 -14.22 12.16 5.70
C ALA A 135 -13.97 10.66 5.43
N SER A 136 -13.48 10.31 4.25
CA SER A 136 -13.29 8.91 3.84
C SER A 136 -11.83 8.47 3.78
N PHE A 137 -10.96 9.27 3.16
CA PHE A 137 -9.56 8.91 2.91
C PHE A 137 -8.62 9.42 4.00
N ALA A 138 -8.87 10.62 4.54
CA ALA A 138 -7.94 11.36 5.39
C ALA A 138 -8.62 11.93 6.65
N ALA A 139 -9.55 11.18 7.25
CA ALA A 139 -10.43 11.66 8.33
C ALA A 139 -9.68 12.08 9.60
N ASP A 140 -8.50 11.57 9.82
CA ASP A 140 -7.62 11.83 10.96
C ASP A 140 -6.49 12.83 10.66
N LEU A 141 -6.50 13.46 9.47
CA LEU A 141 -5.58 14.53 9.11
C LEU A 141 -6.19 15.93 9.34
N PRO A 142 -5.36 16.97 9.49
CA PRO A 142 -5.83 18.34 9.45
C PRO A 142 -6.59 18.65 8.15
N VAL A 143 -7.67 19.45 8.23
CA VAL A 143 -8.53 19.76 7.09
C VAL A 143 -7.72 20.28 5.89
N ALA A 144 -6.81 21.23 6.12
CA ALA A 144 -6.01 21.83 5.03
C ALA A 144 -5.11 20.83 4.31
N GLU A 145 -4.62 19.79 5.02
CA GLU A 145 -3.82 18.73 4.42
C GLU A 145 -4.69 17.77 3.60
N ALA A 146 -5.87 17.42 4.13
CA ALA A 146 -6.83 16.60 3.41
C ALA A 146 -7.38 17.30 2.16
N GLU A 147 -7.63 18.62 2.22
CA GLU A 147 -8.02 19.44 1.07
C GLU A 147 -6.92 19.44 0.00
N PHE A 148 -5.66 19.65 0.40
CA PHE A 148 -4.53 19.56 -0.54
C PHE A 148 -4.44 18.18 -1.20
N MET A 149 -4.58 17.10 -0.44
CA MET A 149 -4.57 15.74 -0.99
C MET A 149 -5.74 15.50 -1.95
N ALA A 150 -6.93 16.05 -1.64
CA ALA A 150 -8.09 15.96 -2.52
C ALA A 150 -7.89 16.72 -3.84
N ASP A 151 -7.18 17.85 -3.81
CA ASP A 151 -6.86 18.65 -4.98
C ASP A 151 -5.70 18.09 -5.81
N ALA A 152 -4.81 17.35 -5.16
CA ALA A 152 -3.63 16.73 -5.76
C ALA A 152 -3.88 15.27 -6.20
N GLN A 153 -5.14 14.81 -6.27
CA GLN A 153 -5.43 13.45 -6.67
C GLN A 153 -4.78 13.05 -8.00
N VAL A 154 -4.21 11.85 -8.02
CA VAL A 154 -3.74 11.20 -9.24
C VAL A 154 -4.88 10.37 -9.83
N PRO A 155 -5.18 10.48 -11.15
CA PRO A 155 -6.20 9.64 -11.79
C PRO A 155 -5.86 8.16 -11.64
N TRP A 156 -6.83 7.32 -11.23
CA TRP A 156 -6.63 5.89 -11.09
C TRP A 156 -7.33 5.13 -12.22
N GLY A 157 -6.55 4.46 -13.06
CA GLY A 157 -7.04 3.76 -14.25
C GLY A 157 -7.89 2.53 -13.92
N LEU A 158 -8.94 2.31 -14.70
CA LEU A 158 -9.78 1.09 -14.62
C LEU A 158 -8.96 -0.18 -14.85
N ASP A 159 -7.93 -0.14 -15.71
CA ASP A 159 -7.04 -1.27 -15.96
C ASP A 159 -6.12 -1.56 -14.76
N ALA A 160 -5.80 -0.54 -13.94
CA ALA A 160 -5.08 -0.75 -12.69
C ALA A 160 -6.00 -1.36 -11.63
N LEU A 161 -7.23 -0.85 -11.50
CA LEU A 161 -8.24 -1.38 -10.56
C LEU A 161 -8.65 -2.81 -10.89
N GLY A 162 -8.82 -3.13 -12.17
CA GLY A 162 -9.26 -4.44 -12.70
C GLY A 162 -8.13 -5.45 -12.94
N GLY A 163 -6.87 -5.03 -12.82
CA GLY A 163 -5.71 -5.88 -13.03
C GLY A 163 -5.66 -7.02 -12.02
N ALA A 164 -5.78 -8.27 -12.52
CA ALA A 164 -5.69 -9.46 -11.69
C ALA A 164 -4.23 -9.89 -11.52
N ILE A 165 -3.85 -10.30 -10.30
CA ILE A 165 -2.50 -10.79 -10.02
C ILE A 165 -2.29 -12.23 -10.47
N GLY A 166 -1.04 -12.59 -10.73
CA GLY A 166 -0.57 -13.95 -10.95
C GLY A 166 -0.41 -14.74 -9.64
N GLU A 167 0.78 -15.24 -9.37
CA GLU A 167 1.07 -15.94 -8.11
C GLU A 167 1.39 -14.94 -7.00
N PRO A 168 0.66 -14.93 -5.89
CA PRO A 168 0.87 -13.95 -4.85
C PRO A 168 2.17 -14.22 -4.06
N ALA A 169 3.03 -13.22 -3.98
CA ALA A 169 4.35 -13.34 -3.34
C ALA A 169 4.26 -13.70 -1.84
N TRP A 170 3.19 -13.34 -1.13
CA TRP A 170 2.99 -13.69 0.28
C TRP A 170 2.86 -15.20 0.54
N ARG A 171 2.70 -16.04 -0.50
CA ARG A 171 2.72 -17.52 -0.33
C ARG A 171 4.11 -18.08 -0.02
N HIS A 172 5.17 -17.34 -0.36
CA HIS A 172 6.54 -17.79 -0.19
C HIS A 172 7.50 -16.72 0.36
N LYS A 173 6.99 -15.50 0.60
CA LYS A 173 7.72 -14.44 1.29
C LYS A 173 7.05 -14.13 2.62
N PRO A 174 7.80 -13.83 3.69
CA PRO A 174 7.22 -13.36 4.94
C PRO A 174 6.51 -12.02 4.72
N SER A 175 5.42 -11.80 5.45
CA SER A 175 4.64 -10.58 5.32
C SER A 175 4.15 -10.04 6.67
N TRP A 176 4.02 -8.72 6.72
CA TRP A 176 3.51 -7.94 7.85
C TRP A 176 2.38 -7.05 7.38
N TYR A 177 1.44 -6.78 8.25
CA TYR A 177 0.26 -6.01 7.90
C TYR A 177 -0.11 -5.01 9.01
N LEU A 178 -0.18 -3.71 8.68
CA LEU A 178 -0.71 -2.67 9.53
C LEU A 178 -2.19 -2.43 9.19
N VAL A 179 -3.08 -2.74 10.14
CA VAL A 179 -4.51 -2.47 10.04
C VAL A 179 -4.80 -1.08 10.57
N ALA A 180 -5.38 -0.21 9.75
CA ALA A 180 -5.94 1.07 10.17
C ALA A 180 -7.36 0.84 10.71
N THR A 181 -7.60 1.09 12.02
CA THR A 181 -8.84 0.64 12.69
C THR A 181 -10.05 1.53 12.39
N ASP A 182 -9.83 2.73 11.86
CA ASP A 182 -10.87 3.69 11.47
C ASP A 182 -10.95 3.92 9.95
N ASP A 183 -10.37 2.99 9.18
CA ASP A 183 -10.34 3.06 7.72
C ASP A 183 -11.75 2.95 7.11
N ARG A 184 -12.11 3.94 6.29
CA ARG A 184 -13.40 4.02 5.57
C ARG A 184 -13.30 3.75 4.07
N MET A 185 -12.07 3.47 3.58
CA MET A 185 -11.82 3.07 2.20
C MET A 185 -11.73 1.55 2.06
N ILE A 186 -10.94 0.90 2.94
CA ILE A 186 -10.87 -0.55 3.07
C ILE A 186 -11.27 -0.91 4.50
N PRO A 187 -12.50 -1.37 4.74
CA PRO A 187 -12.98 -1.63 6.10
C PRO A 187 -12.04 -2.54 6.88
N PRO A 188 -11.77 -2.27 8.19
CA PRO A 188 -10.85 -3.05 9.00
C PRO A 188 -11.13 -4.57 9.03
N PRO A 189 -12.39 -5.06 9.01
CA PRO A 189 -12.66 -6.50 8.90
C PRO A 189 -12.10 -7.11 7.61
N VAL A 190 -12.19 -6.40 6.48
CA VAL A 190 -11.65 -6.83 5.18
C VAL A 190 -10.13 -6.86 5.22
N GLN A 191 -9.48 -5.82 5.76
CA GLN A 191 -8.03 -5.79 5.96
C GLN A 191 -7.57 -7.00 6.79
N ARG A 192 -8.23 -7.28 7.93
CA ARG A 192 -7.92 -8.43 8.80
C ARG A 192 -8.13 -9.77 8.11
N ALA A 193 -9.15 -9.89 7.25
CA ALA A 193 -9.42 -11.11 6.50
C ALA A 193 -8.30 -11.40 5.50
N MET A 194 -7.87 -10.38 4.72
CA MET A 194 -6.76 -10.50 3.78
C MET A 194 -5.43 -10.78 4.49
N ALA A 195 -5.15 -10.09 5.59
CA ALA A 195 -3.94 -10.30 6.38
C ALA A 195 -3.85 -11.73 6.96
N ARG A 196 -4.97 -12.26 7.48
CA ARG A 196 -5.03 -13.67 7.95
C ARG A 196 -4.81 -14.67 6.82
N ARG A 197 -5.44 -14.43 5.65
CA ARG A 197 -5.27 -15.29 4.47
C ARG A 197 -3.82 -15.32 4.01
N ALA A 198 -3.17 -14.18 4.00
CA ALA A 198 -1.75 -14.05 3.64
C ALA A 198 -0.78 -14.59 4.71
N GLY A 199 -1.27 -14.98 5.90
CA GLY A 199 -0.42 -15.43 7.00
C GLY A 199 0.48 -14.33 7.56
N SER A 200 0.10 -13.06 7.38
CA SER A 200 0.90 -11.91 7.81
C SER A 200 0.99 -11.77 9.32
N THR A 201 2.12 -11.27 9.83
CA THR A 201 2.21 -10.72 11.18
C THR A 201 1.40 -9.42 11.24
N VAL A 202 0.35 -9.37 12.08
CA VAL A 202 -0.63 -8.27 12.08
C VAL A 202 -0.42 -7.36 13.28
N THR A 203 -0.37 -6.05 13.01
CA THR A 203 -0.50 -4.98 14.01
C THR A 203 -1.67 -4.07 13.65
N GLY A 204 -2.16 -3.27 14.59
CA GLY A 204 -3.23 -2.30 14.36
C GLY A 204 -2.90 -0.96 14.97
N THR A 205 -3.43 0.11 14.37
CA THR A 205 -3.31 1.47 14.91
C THR A 205 -4.60 2.24 14.66
N ASP A 206 -4.93 3.14 15.58
CA ASP A 206 -6.09 4.03 15.45
C ASP A 206 -5.76 5.12 14.43
N ALA A 207 -6.21 4.90 13.19
CA ALA A 207 -5.99 5.78 12.06
C ALA A 207 -7.01 5.54 10.95
N GLY A 208 -7.20 6.55 10.11
CA GLY A 208 -7.92 6.45 8.84
C GLY A 208 -7.09 5.81 7.74
N HIS A 209 -7.58 5.90 6.50
CA HIS A 209 -6.92 5.28 5.34
C HIS A 209 -5.53 5.86 5.05
N ALA A 210 -5.33 7.17 5.27
CA ALA A 210 -4.05 7.84 5.08
C ALA A 210 -3.08 7.61 6.27
N VAL A 211 -3.07 6.41 6.86
CA VAL A 211 -2.29 6.04 8.04
C VAL A 211 -0.78 6.31 7.92
N TYR A 212 -0.23 6.22 6.72
CA TYR A 212 1.18 6.50 6.44
C TYR A 212 1.54 7.99 6.55
N VAL A 213 0.53 8.86 6.51
CA VAL A 213 0.66 10.32 6.76
C VAL A 213 0.38 10.63 8.24
N SER A 214 -0.72 10.09 8.80
CA SER A 214 -1.18 10.42 10.15
C SER A 214 -0.41 9.68 11.27
N ARG A 215 0.12 8.48 10.98
CA ARG A 215 0.86 7.63 11.92
C ARG A 215 2.16 7.08 11.29
N PRO A 216 3.03 7.96 10.78
CA PRO A 216 4.26 7.52 10.11
C PRO A 216 5.17 6.68 10.99
N ASP A 217 5.16 6.94 12.32
CA ASP A 217 5.93 6.16 13.29
C ASP A 217 5.48 4.69 13.33
N ALA A 218 4.16 4.42 13.35
CA ALA A 218 3.63 3.06 13.37
C ALA A 218 4.00 2.29 12.10
N VAL A 219 4.02 2.98 10.96
CA VAL A 219 4.47 2.40 9.68
C VAL A 219 5.96 2.10 9.72
N ALA A 220 6.79 3.06 10.17
CA ALA A 220 8.24 2.89 10.25
C ALA A 220 8.62 1.76 11.21
N ASP A 221 7.94 1.64 12.36
CA ASP A 221 8.16 0.56 13.33
C ASP A 221 7.89 -0.82 12.73
N LEU A 222 6.80 -0.98 11.96
CA LEU A 222 6.50 -2.24 11.28
C LEU A 222 7.55 -2.58 10.21
N VAL A 223 8.03 -1.58 9.46
CA VAL A 223 9.10 -1.76 8.47
C VAL A 223 10.42 -2.16 9.15
N ARG A 224 10.77 -1.55 10.30
CA ARG A 224 11.94 -1.93 11.12
C ARG A 224 11.87 -3.39 11.57
N GLN A 225 10.69 -3.79 12.05
CA GLN A 225 10.43 -5.18 12.45
C GLN A 225 10.60 -6.11 11.25
N ALA A 226 9.96 -5.81 10.11
CA ALA A 226 10.07 -6.61 8.90
C ALA A 226 11.52 -6.77 8.43
N ALA A 227 12.30 -5.68 8.45
CA ALA A 227 13.72 -5.71 8.08
C ALA A 227 14.60 -6.50 9.04
N ALA A 228 14.18 -6.65 10.29
CA ALA A 228 14.89 -7.46 11.29
C ALA A 228 14.56 -8.95 11.18
N ASP A 229 13.29 -9.28 10.82
CA ASP A 229 12.76 -10.65 10.87
C ASP A 229 12.84 -11.36 9.51
N ALA A 230 13.03 -10.63 8.39
CA ALA A 230 13.07 -11.17 7.02
C ALA A 230 14.41 -11.84 6.63
N VAL A 231 15.26 -12.20 7.61
CA VAL A 231 16.66 -12.69 7.39
C VAL A 231 16.76 -14.18 7.65
#